data_8e3cd8961983e1534a69ba6f063662ee
#
_entry.id   8e3cd8961983e1534a69ba6f063662ee
#
_cell.length_a   1.000
_cell.length_b   1.000
_cell.length_c   1.000
_cell.angle_alpha   90.00
_cell.angle_beta   90.00
_cell.angle_gamma   90.00
#
_symmetry.space_group_name_H-M   'P 1'
#
loop_
_entity.id
_entity.type
_entity.pdbx_description
1 polymer ?
#
loop_
_entity_poly.entity_id
_entity_poly.type
_entity_poly.pdbx_seq_one_letter_code
_entity_poly.pdbx_strand_id
1 'polypeptide(L)'
;IATEPREAFFLLGKFGLSECTRVSSLPEGIAGIPQKEGIAARFEAFLKDNIKEPGSRLLKDSYNYLLMEHAADPDTLVHEWAEAVIGDQYPVPDRILHFTELLVQDYLAQELCDRRPPKGTFDLFATEGGTAGMCYLFDSLQENFLLNQGDNIALLVPVFTPYLEIPELRRYQFNVTEISADKMTEDGLHTWQYKDEDIDKLK
;
A
#
# COMPACT_ATOMS: atom_id res chain seq x y z
N ILE A 1 -9.19 7.79 5.63
CA ILE A 1 -9.75 7.67 4.27
C ILE A 1 -11.19 8.17 4.36
N ALA A 2 -11.53 9.19 3.58
CA ALA A 2 -12.89 9.68 3.52
C ALA A 2 -13.77 8.58 2.91
N THR A 3 -14.78 8.13 3.66
CA THR A 3 -15.69 7.08 3.20
C THR A 3 -16.85 7.62 2.39
N GLU A 4 -17.03 8.95 2.44
CA GLU A 4 -18.07 9.64 1.69
C GLU A 4 -17.55 10.94 1.03
N PRO A 5 -18.11 11.35 -0.12
CA PRO A 5 -17.72 12.59 -0.80
C PRO A 5 -17.76 13.84 0.10
N ARG A 6 -18.72 13.91 1.01
CA ARG A 6 -18.86 15.03 1.95
C ARG A 6 -17.67 15.15 2.90
N GLU A 7 -17.11 14.04 3.34
CA GLU A 7 -15.92 14.02 4.20
C GLU A 7 -14.69 14.50 3.45
N ALA A 8 -14.54 14.08 2.19
CA ALA A 8 -13.46 14.56 1.33
C ALA A 8 -13.53 16.09 1.15
N PHE A 9 -14.70 16.65 0.88
CA PHE A 9 -14.88 18.10 0.79
C PHE A 9 -14.58 18.83 2.10
N PHE A 10 -14.94 18.23 3.22
CA PHE A 10 -14.61 18.80 4.53
C PHE A 10 -13.10 18.84 4.78
N LEU A 11 -12.38 17.77 4.43
CA LEU A 11 -10.93 17.73 4.54
C LEU A 11 -10.28 18.76 3.61
N LEU A 12 -10.70 18.84 2.37
CA LEU A 12 -10.21 19.86 1.42
C LEU A 12 -10.46 21.28 1.90
N GLY A 13 -11.62 21.54 2.52
CA GLY A 13 -11.93 22.82 3.14
C GLY A 13 -10.94 23.18 4.25
N LYS A 14 -10.47 22.23 5.02
CA LYS A 14 -9.43 22.43 6.04
C LYS A 14 -8.07 22.81 5.45
N PHE A 15 -7.74 22.34 4.26
CA PHE A 15 -6.56 22.76 3.52
C PHE A 15 -6.72 24.12 2.83
N GLY A 16 -7.83 24.80 2.99
CA GLY A 16 -8.11 26.05 2.29
C GLY A 16 -8.40 25.87 0.80
N LEU A 17 -8.80 24.69 0.39
CA LEU A 17 -9.09 24.32 -1.00
C LEU A 17 -10.58 24.40 -1.36
N SER A 18 -11.39 24.99 -0.50
CA SER A 18 -12.85 25.07 -0.69
C SER A 18 -13.29 25.74 -1.99
N GLU A 19 -12.47 26.61 -2.54
CA GLU A 19 -12.77 27.23 -3.83
C GLU A 19 -12.57 26.29 -5.01
N CYS A 20 -11.78 25.24 -4.85
CA CYS A 20 -11.52 24.23 -5.86
C CYS A 20 -12.68 23.21 -5.99
N THR A 21 -13.63 23.25 -5.07
CA THR A 21 -14.64 22.19 -4.89
C THR A 21 -16.04 22.59 -5.36
N ARG A 22 -16.18 23.65 -6.15
CA ARG A 22 -17.47 24.03 -6.75
C ARG A 22 -17.82 23.10 -7.91
N VAL A 23 -18.22 21.88 -7.58
CA VAL A 23 -18.62 20.85 -8.57
C VAL A 23 -19.66 21.37 -9.55
N SER A 24 -20.55 22.26 -9.11
CA SER A 24 -21.61 22.84 -9.96
C SER A 24 -21.13 23.82 -11.02
N SER A 25 -19.87 24.29 -10.96
CA SER A 25 -19.28 25.23 -11.91
C SER A 25 -18.30 24.56 -12.89
N LEU A 26 -18.05 23.27 -12.75
CA LEU A 26 -17.11 22.54 -13.59
C LEU A 26 -17.85 21.90 -14.77
N PRO A 27 -17.34 22.03 -15.99
CA PRO A 27 -17.92 21.34 -17.12
C PRO A 27 -17.78 19.82 -16.96
N GLU A 28 -18.89 19.11 -17.20
CA GLU A 28 -18.93 17.66 -17.39
C GLU A 28 -18.51 16.78 -16.21
N GLY A 29 -18.88 17.15 -14.98
CA GLY A 29 -18.82 16.21 -13.85
C GLY A 29 -17.40 15.87 -13.37
N ILE A 30 -16.42 16.68 -13.69
CA ILE A 30 -15.11 16.60 -13.08
C ILE A 30 -15.28 17.09 -11.64
N ALA A 31 -15.14 16.19 -10.68
CA ALA A 31 -15.05 16.55 -9.29
C ALA A 31 -13.94 17.59 -9.13
N GLY A 32 -14.16 18.63 -8.33
CA GLY A 32 -13.28 19.78 -8.23
C GLY A 32 -11.83 19.38 -8.00
N ILE A 33 -11.07 19.40 -9.09
CA ILE A 33 -9.62 19.20 -9.01
C ILE A 33 -9.02 20.42 -8.35
N PRO A 34 -8.26 20.28 -7.25
CA PRO A 34 -7.56 21.39 -6.65
C PRO A 34 -6.66 22.09 -7.67
N GLN A 35 -6.62 23.40 -7.66
CA GLN A 35 -5.63 24.10 -8.48
C GLN A 35 -4.23 23.74 -7.98
N LYS A 36 -3.38 23.26 -8.88
CA LYS A 36 -2.03 22.83 -8.53
C LYS A 36 -1.17 24.01 -8.03
N GLU A 37 -1.27 25.15 -8.68
CA GLU A 37 -0.44 26.31 -8.37
C GLU A 37 -0.73 26.87 -6.97
N GLY A 38 0.30 26.93 -6.13
CA GLY A 38 0.22 27.49 -4.78
C GLY A 38 -0.49 26.61 -3.75
N ILE A 39 -0.80 25.37 -4.07
CA ILE A 39 -1.43 24.44 -3.13
C ILE A 39 -0.48 24.07 -1.99
N ALA A 40 0.82 23.96 -2.25
CA ALA A 40 1.82 23.67 -1.23
C ALA A 40 1.88 24.76 -0.15
N ALA A 41 1.83 26.03 -0.53
CA ALA A 41 1.84 27.13 0.44
C ALA A 41 0.64 27.07 1.40
N ARG A 42 -0.53 26.67 0.91
CA ARG A 42 -1.73 26.47 1.74
C ARG A 42 -1.59 25.27 2.67
N PHE A 43 -1.01 24.19 2.17
CA PHE A 43 -0.72 23.00 2.95
C PHE A 43 0.30 23.29 4.07
N GLU A 44 1.36 24.01 3.77
CA GLU A 44 2.36 24.44 4.76
C GLU A 44 1.76 25.34 5.85
N ALA A 45 0.90 26.27 5.47
CA ALA A 45 0.17 27.10 6.42
C ALA A 45 -0.71 26.24 7.35
N PHE A 46 -1.47 25.29 6.78
CA PHE A 46 -2.27 24.35 7.55
C PHE A 46 -1.41 23.52 8.53
N LEU A 47 -0.28 22.98 8.08
CA LEU A 47 0.62 22.21 8.95
C LEU A 47 1.20 23.07 10.07
N LYS A 48 1.54 24.32 9.79
CA LYS A 48 2.03 25.27 10.80
C LYS A 48 1.00 25.53 11.88
N ASP A 49 -0.25 25.75 11.50
CA ASP A 49 -1.33 26.03 12.43
C ASP A 49 -1.74 24.82 13.27
N ASN A 50 -1.53 23.60 12.73
CA ASN A 50 -1.93 22.35 13.36
C ASN A 50 -0.74 21.48 13.81
N ILE A 51 0.45 22.04 13.98
CA ILE A 51 1.70 21.27 14.25
C ILE A 51 1.67 20.46 15.55
N LYS A 52 0.79 20.79 16.46
CA LYS A 52 0.63 20.05 17.73
C LYS A 52 -0.08 18.71 17.55
N GLU A 53 -0.83 18.57 16.47
CA GLU A 53 -1.54 17.34 16.16
C GLU A 53 -0.56 16.30 15.65
N PRO A 54 -0.59 15.04 16.16
CA PRO A 54 0.34 13.98 15.76
C PRO A 54 0.34 13.71 14.24
N GLY A 55 -0.83 13.69 13.63
CA GLY A 55 -0.99 13.49 12.19
C GLY A 55 -0.36 14.61 11.35
N SER A 56 -0.48 15.86 11.78
CA SER A 56 0.13 16.99 11.09
C SER A 56 1.66 16.96 11.15
N ARG A 57 2.21 16.47 12.26
CA ARG A 57 3.66 16.28 12.38
C ARG A 57 4.15 15.22 11.41
N LEU A 58 3.48 14.06 11.37
CA LEU A 58 3.84 12.98 10.46
C LEU A 58 3.76 13.43 8.99
N LEU A 59 2.69 14.12 8.61
CA LEU A 59 2.54 14.69 7.25
C LEU A 59 3.66 15.66 6.91
N LYS A 60 4.02 16.54 7.86
CA LYS A 60 5.12 17.48 7.67
C LYS A 60 6.46 16.79 7.48
N ASP A 61 6.74 15.78 8.28
CA ASP A 61 7.99 15.05 8.20
C ASP A 61 8.08 14.27 6.87
N SER A 62 6.99 13.62 6.44
CA SER A 62 6.90 12.96 5.13
C SER A 62 7.04 13.95 3.97
N TYR A 63 6.38 15.10 4.04
CA TYR A 63 6.48 16.15 3.05
C TYR A 63 7.92 16.64 2.91
N ASN A 64 8.56 17.03 4.02
CA ASN A 64 9.93 17.51 4.01
C ASN A 64 10.90 16.44 3.50
N TYR A 65 10.70 15.18 3.88
CA TYR A 65 11.50 14.06 3.41
C TYR A 65 11.48 13.97 1.88
N LEU A 66 10.30 13.97 1.28
CA LEU A 66 10.14 13.89 -0.18
C LEU A 66 10.77 15.06 -0.91
N LEU A 67 10.67 16.29 -0.36
CA LEU A 67 11.33 17.46 -0.93
C LEU A 67 12.86 17.33 -0.89
N MET A 68 13.41 16.82 0.21
CA MET A 68 14.85 16.77 0.44
C MET A 68 15.53 15.60 -0.25
N GLU A 69 14.96 14.40 -0.10
CA GLU A 69 15.60 13.16 -0.56
C GLU A 69 15.22 12.81 -2.01
N HIS A 70 14.02 13.19 -2.44
CA HIS A 70 13.51 12.88 -3.78
C HIS A 70 13.36 14.11 -4.69
N ALA A 71 13.75 15.29 -4.22
CA ALA A 71 13.62 16.54 -4.96
C ALA A 71 12.20 16.77 -5.52
N ALA A 72 11.18 16.34 -4.77
CA ALA A 72 9.80 16.48 -5.18
C ALA A 72 9.42 17.95 -5.36
N ASP A 73 8.66 18.25 -6.41
CA ASP A 73 8.04 19.56 -6.56
C ASP A 73 6.90 19.73 -5.54
N PRO A 74 6.92 20.75 -4.70
CA PRO A 74 5.98 20.90 -3.60
C PRO A 74 4.51 20.93 -4.05
N ASP A 75 4.21 21.67 -5.10
CA ASP A 75 2.84 21.78 -5.60
C ASP A 75 2.36 20.48 -6.22
N THR A 76 3.23 19.75 -6.92
CA THR A 76 2.89 18.44 -7.51
C THR A 76 2.62 17.40 -6.43
N LEU A 77 3.45 17.38 -5.38
CA LEU A 77 3.29 16.44 -4.25
C LEU A 77 1.97 16.68 -3.51
N VAL A 78 1.68 17.92 -3.15
CA VAL A 78 0.45 18.23 -2.41
C VAL A 78 -0.78 18.05 -3.29
N HIS A 79 -0.67 18.32 -4.59
CA HIS A 79 -1.75 18.07 -5.55
C HIS A 79 -2.09 16.57 -5.64
N GLU A 80 -1.09 15.68 -5.76
CA GLU A 80 -1.30 14.23 -5.73
C GLU A 80 -2.03 13.78 -4.46
N TRP A 81 -1.60 14.29 -3.30
CA TRP A 81 -2.26 13.93 -2.04
C TRP A 81 -3.70 14.45 -1.95
N ALA A 82 -3.96 15.64 -2.48
CA ALA A 82 -5.32 16.19 -2.53
C ALA A 82 -6.22 15.38 -3.48
N GLU A 83 -5.74 15.01 -4.65
CA GLU A 83 -6.47 14.14 -5.59
C GLU A 83 -6.77 12.78 -4.97
N ALA A 84 -5.81 12.20 -4.24
CA ALA A 84 -6.02 10.96 -3.51
C ALA A 84 -7.12 11.05 -2.45
N VAL A 85 -7.21 12.17 -1.74
CA VAL A 85 -8.26 12.40 -0.73
C VAL A 85 -9.65 12.48 -1.35
N ILE A 86 -9.78 13.10 -2.51
CA ILE A 86 -11.07 13.17 -3.24
C ILE A 86 -11.38 11.93 -4.07
N GLY A 87 -10.40 11.04 -4.25
CA GLY A 87 -10.56 9.82 -5.03
C GLY A 87 -10.64 10.05 -6.55
N ASP A 88 -10.08 11.15 -7.03
CA ASP A 88 -10.12 11.54 -8.45
C ASP A 88 -8.97 10.93 -9.24
N GLN A 89 -8.95 9.60 -9.30
CA GLN A 89 -7.95 8.84 -10.06
C GLN A 89 -8.58 8.03 -11.20
N TYR A 90 -9.75 8.43 -11.61
CA TYR A 90 -10.48 7.84 -12.72
C TYR A 90 -10.12 8.58 -14.03
N PRO A 91 -10.02 7.93 -15.22
CA PRO A 91 -10.43 6.56 -15.50
C PRO A 91 -9.34 5.48 -15.31
N VAL A 92 -8.10 5.85 -15.08
CA VAL A 92 -6.99 4.90 -14.98
C VAL A 92 -6.30 5.13 -13.62
N PRO A 93 -6.79 4.45 -12.57
CA PRO A 93 -6.16 4.55 -11.26
C PRO A 93 -4.73 4.00 -11.32
N ASP A 94 -3.82 4.70 -10.68
CA ASP A 94 -2.46 4.23 -10.48
C ASP A 94 -2.43 3.03 -9.52
N ARG A 95 -1.48 2.12 -9.71
CA ARG A 95 -1.25 1.01 -8.78
C ARG A 95 -0.92 1.49 -7.36
N ILE A 96 -0.31 2.66 -7.25
CA ILE A 96 -0.02 3.39 -6.02
C ILE A 96 0.30 4.86 -6.40
N LEU A 97 0.05 5.79 -5.50
CA LEU A 97 0.44 7.18 -5.68
C LEU A 97 1.97 7.31 -5.77
N HIS A 98 2.46 8.10 -6.71
CA HIS A 98 3.88 8.18 -7.01
C HIS A 98 4.73 8.56 -5.78
N PHE A 99 4.39 9.63 -5.09
CA PHE A 99 5.17 10.05 -3.92
C PHE A 99 4.98 9.13 -2.71
N THR A 100 3.83 8.49 -2.60
CA THR A 100 3.61 7.45 -1.60
C THR A 100 4.48 6.21 -1.89
N GLU A 101 4.63 5.84 -3.16
CA GLU A 101 5.51 4.75 -3.56
C GLU A 101 6.96 5.00 -3.12
N LEU A 102 7.49 6.20 -3.36
CA LEU A 102 8.85 6.56 -2.96
C LEU A 102 9.05 6.42 -1.44
N LEU A 103 8.14 6.96 -0.64
CA LEU A 103 8.19 6.82 0.82
C LEU A 103 8.16 5.37 1.27
N VAL A 104 7.28 4.55 0.69
CA VAL A 104 7.13 3.14 1.09
C VAL A 104 8.31 2.31 0.61
N GLN A 105 8.89 2.59 -0.56
CA GLN A 105 10.11 1.94 -1.03
C GLN A 105 11.27 2.16 -0.07
N ASP A 106 11.50 3.41 0.35
CA ASP A 106 12.56 3.74 1.29
C ASP A 106 12.33 3.10 2.67
N TYR A 107 11.08 3.14 3.14
CA TYR A 107 10.70 2.46 4.39
C TYR A 107 10.99 0.96 4.33
N LEU A 108 10.57 0.28 3.26
CA LEU A 108 10.81 -1.16 3.10
C LEU A 108 12.30 -1.48 2.95
N ALA A 109 13.05 -0.66 2.21
CA ALA A 109 14.50 -0.82 2.09
C ALA A 109 15.20 -0.70 3.47
N GLN A 110 14.73 0.22 4.31
CA GLN A 110 15.24 0.38 5.67
C GLN A 110 14.90 -0.80 6.56
N GLU A 111 13.61 -1.19 6.61
CA GLU A 111 13.11 -2.19 7.57
C GLU A 111 13.44 -3.63 7.18
N LEU A 112 13.38 -3.95 5.89
CA LEU A 112 13.61 -5.32 5.41
C LEU A 112 15.06 -5.57 5.01
N CYS A 113 15.82 -4.55 4.65
CA CYS A 113 17.14 -4.68 4.05
C CYS A 113 18.25 -3.99 4.87
N ASP A 114 17.97 -3.56 6.09
CA ASP A 114 18.93 -2.83 6.95
C ASP A 114 19.63 -1.68 6.19
N ARG A 115 18.86 -0.89 5.45
CA ARG A 115 19.33 0.20 4.58
C ARG A 115 20.32 -0.25 3.48
N ARG A 116 20.30 -1.53 3.15
CA ARG A 116 21.10 -2.12 2.08
C ARG A 116 20.18 -2.81 1.07
N PRO A 117 19.43 -2.03 0.28
CA PRO A 117 18.49 -2.62 -0.66
C PRO A 117 19.22 -3.59 -1.60
N PRO A 118 18.53 -4.66 -2.04
CA PRO A 118 19.08 -5.58 -3.01
C PRO A 118 19.44 -4.83 -4.31
N LYS A 119 20.34 -5.40 -5.08
CA LYS A 119 20.66 -4.86 -6.40
C LYS A 119 19.41 -4.95 -7.29
N GLY A 120 19.08 -3.85 -7.91
CA GLY A 120 17.91 -3.74 -8.79
C GLY A 120 16.83 -2.81 -8.21
N THR A 121 15.71 -2.76 -8.89
CA THR A 121 14.53 -1.98 -8.51
C THR A 121 13.37 -2.92 -8.26
N PHE A 122 12.44 -2.51 -7.42
CA PHE A 122 11.17 -3.18 -7.24
C PHE A 122 10.05 -2.14 -7.28
N ASP A 123 8.92 -2.57 -7.78
CA ASP A 123 7.71 -1.77 -7.84
C ASP A 123 6.75 -2.18 -6.73
N LEU A 124 5.88 -1.26 -6.33
CA LEU A 124 4.85 -1.50 -5.34
C LEU A 124 3.47 -1.54 -5.98
N PHE A 125 2.64 -2.42 -5.48
CA PHE A 125 1.22 -2.48 -5.81
C PHE A 125 0.42 -2.45 -4.50
N ALA A 126 -0.33 -1.37 -4.29
CA ALA A 126 -1.16 -1.22 -3.10
C ALA A 126 -2.43 -2.08 -3.21
N THR A 127 -2.73 -2.83 -2.16
CA THR A 127 -3.95 -3.66 -2.07
C THR A 127 -4.74 -3.32 -0.80
N GLU A 128 -5.98 -3.75 -0.76
CA GLU A 128 -6.89 -3.58 0.40
C GLU A 128 -6.55 -4.52 1.56
N GLY A 129 -5.30 -4.92 1.67
CA GLY A 129 -4.79 -5.79 2.71
C GLY A 129 -4.28 -7.13 2.17
N GLY A 130 -3.64 -7.91 3.05
CA GLY A 130 -2.95 -9.14 2.66
C GLY A 130 -3.86 -10.20 2.03
N THR A 131 -5.10 -10.32 2.47
CA THR A 131 -6.08 -11.24 1.89
C THR A 131 -6.38 -10.92 0.44
N ALA A 132 -6.64 -9.64 0.13
CA ALA A 132 -6.83 -9.18 -1.24
C ALA A 132 -5.56 -9.37 -2.07
N GLY A 133 -4.39 -9.03 -1.50
CA GLY A 133 -3.09 -9.24 -2.13
C GLY A 133 -2.85 -10.68 -2.55
N MET A 134 -3.19 -11.66 -1.70
CA MET A 134 -3.07 -13.09 -2.04
C MET A 134 -4.02 -13.49 -3.16
N CYS A 135 -5.26 -12.99 -3.14
CA CYS A 135 -6.20 -13.24 -4.24
C CYS A 135 -5.69 -12.67 -5.56
N TYR A 136 -5.22 -11.42 -5.58
CA TYR A 136 -4.66 -10.82 -6.80
C TYR A 136 -3.43 -11.55 -7.31
N LEU A 137 -2.57 -12.03 -6.38
CA LEU A 137 -1.42 -12.84 -6.75
C LEU A 137 -1.84 -14.13 -7.45
N PHE A 138 -2.77 -14.89 -6.87
CA PHE A 138 -3.23 -16.15 -7.46
C PHE A 138 -3.99 -15.93 -8.76
N ASP A 139 -4.86 -14.92 -8.84
CA ASP A 139 -5.54 -14.55 -10.07
C ASP A 139 -4.52 -14.21 -11.17
N SER A 140 -3.50 -13.40 -10.85
CA SER A 140 -2.44 -13.03 -11.79
C SER A 140 -1.61 -14.24 -12.26
N LEU A 141 -1.26 -15.14 -11.35
CA LEU A 141 -0.50 -16.34 -11.70
C LEU A 141 -1.31 -17.29 -12.61
N GLN A 142 -2.61 -17.41 -12.38
CA GLN A 142 -3.48 -18.23 -13.24
C GLN A 142 -3.70 -17.59 -14.62
N GLU A 143 -3.96 -16.29 -14.68
CA GLU A 143 -4.15 -15.59 -15.96
C GLU A 143 -2.88 -15.57 -16.83
N ASN A 144 -1.71 -15.68 -16.22
CA ASN A 144 -0.43 -15.79 -16.92
C ASN A 144 0.04 -17.24 -17.10
N PHE A 145 -0.78 -18.21 -16.81
CA PHE A 145 -0.49 -19.66 -16.96
C PHE A 145 0.75 -20.13 -16.17
N LEU A 146 1.08 -19.43 -15.09
CA LEU A 146 2.19 -19.79 -14.20
C LEU A 146 1.74 -20.75 -13.10
N LEU A 147 0.45 -20.78 -12.81
CA LEU A 147 -0.18 -21.65 -11.83
C LEU A 147 -1.56 -22.06 -12.34
N ASN A 148 -1.90 -23.37 -12.27
CA ASN A 148 -3.16 -23.89 -12.77
C ASN A 148 -3.93 -24.59 -11.66
N GLN A 149 -5.22 -24.82 -11.86
CA GLN A 149 -6.02 -25.65 -10.95
C GLN A 149 -5.39 -27.05 -10.83
N GLY A 150 -5.26 -27.52 -9.61
CA GLY A 150 -4.64 -28.82 -9.31
C GLY A 150 -3.12 -28.78 -9.14
N ASP A 151 -2.48 -27.64 -9.38
CA ASP A 151 -1.05 -27.50 -9.09
C ASP A 151 -0.78 -27.54 -7.58
N ASN A 152 0.42 -27.98 -7.22
CA ASN A 152 0.82 -28.10 -5.82
C ASN A 152 1.44 -26.81 -5.33
N ILE A 153 0.99 -26.36 -4.16
CA ILE A 153 1.60 -25.26 -3.43
C ILE A 153 1.95 -25.69 -2.01
N ALA A 154 3.00 -25.10 -1.46
CA ALA A 154 3.37 -25.31 -0.07
C ALA A 154 3.05 -24.05 0.75
N LEU A 155 2.42 -24.26 1.90
CA LEU A 155 2.16 -23.22 2.88
C LEU A 155 3.03 -23.43 4.11
N LEU A 156 3.80 -22.42 4.45
CA LEU A 156 4.59 -22.41 5.68
C LEU A 156 3.70 -21.96 6.84
N VAL A 157 3.44 -22.85 7.79
CA VAL A 157 2.58 -22.58 8.95
C VAL A 157 3.41 -22.49 10.24
N PRO A 158 3.01 -21.68 11.24
CA PRO A 158 1.73 -20.98 11.35
C PRO A 158 1.63 -19.79 10.41
N VAL A 159 0.44 -19.58 9.87
CA VAL A 159 0.11 -18.46 8.97
C VAL A 159 -1.28 -17.93 9.31
N PHE A 160 -1.59 -16.74 8.85
CA PHE A 160 -2.91 -16.15 9.01
C PHE A 160 -3.99 -17.02 8.36
N THR A 161 -5.03 -17.39 9.12
CA THR A 161 -6.02 -18.40 8.72
C THR A 161 -6.58 -18.24 7.30
N PRO A 162 -6.93 -17.06 6.79
CA PRO A 162 -7.40 -16.91 5.42
C PRO A 162 -6.43 -17.44 4.36
N TYR A 163 -5.13 -17.47 4.64
CA TYR A 163 -4.14 -17.99 3.68
C TYR A 163 -4.17 -19.53 3.55
N LEU A 164 -4.75 -20.22 4.53
CA LEU A 164 -5.02 -21.66 4.44
C LEU A 164 -6.24 -21.94 3.54
N GLU A 165 -7.24 -21.05 3.57
CA GLU A 165 -8.51 -21.27 2.90
C GLU A 165 -8.52 -20.76 1.44
N ILE A 166 -7.83 -19.63 1.16
CA ILE A 166 -7.83 -19.01 -0.18
C ILE A 166 -7.38 -19.98 -1.28
N PRO A 167 -6.29 -20.76 -1.13
CA PRO A 167 -5.83 -21.68 -2.18
C PRO A 167 -6.84 -22.77 -2.54
N GLU A 168 -7.70 -23.15 -1.61
CA GLU A 168 -8.73 -24.18 -1.79
C GLU A 168 -10.04 -23.64 -2.39
N LEU A 169 -10.17 -22.31 -2.53
CA LEU A 169 -11.36 -21.72 -3.15
C LEU A 169 -11.61 -22.33 -4.52
N ARG A 170 -12.89 -22.48 -4.86
CA ARG A 170 -13.34 -23.10 -6.12
C ARG A 170 -12.68 -22.52 -7.37
N ARG A 171 -12.27 -21.25 -7.33
CA ARG A 171 -11.63 -20.59 -8.46
C ARG A 171 -10.16 -20.96 -8.61
N TYR A 172 -9.48 -21.38 -7.50
CA TYR A 172 -8.07 -21.75 -7.49
C TYR A 172 -7.86 -23.26 -7.51
N GLN A 173 -8.45 -23.97 -6.55
CA GLN A 173 -8.38 -25.45 -6.44
C GLN A 173 -6.95 -25.98 -6.47
N PHE A 174 -6.03 -25.34 -5.71
CA PHE A 174 -4.67 -25.83 -5.57
C PHE A 174 -4.61 -27.01 -4.60
N ASN A 175 -3.65 -27.90 -4.81
CA ASN A 175 -3.29 -28.92 -3.83
C ASN A 175 -2.34 -28.30 -2.81
N VAL A 176 -2.76 -28.21 -1.56
CA VAL A 176 -1.99 -27.56 -0.50
C VAL A 176 -1.20 -28.59 0.31
N THR A 177 0.09 -28.34 0.52
CA THR A 177 0.93 -29.04 1.48
C THR A 177 1.35 -28.08 2.57
N GLU A 178 0.95 -28.32 3.81
CA GLU A 178 1.35 -27.53 4.95
C GLU A 178 2.70 -28.00 5.50
N ILE A 179 3.58 -27.04 5.78
CA ILE A 179 4.89 -27.26 6.39
C ILE A 179 4.93 -26.51 7.71
N SER A 180 4.92 -27.26 8.81
CA SER A 180 4.78 -26.69 10.16
C SER A 180 6.12 -26.29 10.77
N ALA A 181 6.17 -25.10 11.33
CA ALA A 181 7.28 -24.66 12.17
C ALA A 181 7.08 -25.15 13.61
N ASP A 182 7.36 -26.42 13.87
CA ASP A 182 7.10 -27.10 15.14
C ASP A 182 8.29 -27.90 15.67
N LYS A 183 9.50 -27.44 15.38
CA LYS A 183 10.72 -28.13 15.83
C LYS A 183 10.84 -28.09 17.34
N MET A 184 11.09 -29.24 17.94
CA MET A 184 11.43 -29.37 19.35
C MET A 184 12.94 -29.30 19.55
N THR A 185 13.40 -28.57 20.56
CA THR A 185 14.80 -28.61 21.02
C THR A 185 15.08 -29.88 21.83
N GLU A 186 16.36 -30.21 22.05
CA GLU A 186 16.76 -31.34 22.90
C GLU A 186 16.23 -31.22 24.34
N ASP A 187 16.07 -29.98 24.81
CA ASP A 187 15.50 -29.65 26.13
C ASP A 187 13.97 -29.75 26.19
N GLY A 188 13.33 -30.16 25.09
CA GLY A 188 11.88 -30.26 25.01
C GLY A 188 11.14 -28.94 24.86
N LEU A 189 11.82 -27.86 24.49
CA LEU A 189 11.20 -26.56 24.20
C LEU A 189 10.69 -26.56 22.76
N HIS A 190 9.48 -26.07 22.59
CA HIS A 190 8.90 -25.86 21.26
C HIS A 190 9.50 -24.62 20.61
N THR A 191 9.98 -24.73 19.39
CA THR A 191 10.53 -23.62 18.61
C THR A 191 9.79 -23.44 17.31
N TRP A 192 9.62 -22.20 16.88
CA TRP A 192 9.03 -21.85 15.59
C TRP A 192 10.06 -21.98 14.45
N GLN A 193 10.62 -23.18 14.30
CA GLN A 193 11.58 -23.50 13.26
C GLN A 193 11.07 -24.70 12.45
N TYR A 194 11.37 -24.68 11.16
CA TYR A 194 11.06 -25.80 10.27
C TYR A 194 12.10 -26.90 10.45
N LYS A 195 11.67 -28.15 10.33
CA LYS A 195 12.58 -29.29 10.30
C LYS A 195 13.21 -29.43 8.93
N ASP A 196 14.46 -29.85 8.86
CA ASP A 196 15.17 -30.01 7.60
C ASP A 196 14.47 -31.00 6.67
N GLU A 197 13.93 -32.11 7.23
CA GLU A 197 13.14 -33.11 6.51
C GLU A 197 11.84 -32.55 5.90
N ASP A 198 11.26 -31.51 6.51
CA ASP A 198 10.06 -30.85 5.99
C ASP A 198 10.42 -29.84 4.89
N ILE A 199 11.57 -29.16 5.01
CA ILE A 199 12.10 -28.30 3.95
C ILE A 199 12.47 -29.12 2.71
N ASP A 200 12.95 -30.36 2.87
CA ASP A 200 13.25 -31.26 1.75
C ASP A 200 12.01 -31.64 0.93
N LYS A 201 10.82 -31.56 1.50
CA LYS A 201 9.54 -31.76 0.75
C LYS A 201 9.27 -30.65 -0.27
N LEU A 202 9.95 -29.49 -0.16
CA LEU A 202 9.83 -28.39 -1.12
C LEU A 202 10.66 -28.59 -2.40
N LYS A 203 11.55 -29.59 -2.42
CA LYS A 203 12.40 -29.95 -3.57
C LYS A 203 11.70 -30.93 -4.48
#